data_8db4268057ff7088c14fa53cc23bcac3
#
_entry.id   8db4268057ff7088c14fa53cc23bcac3
#
_cell.length_a   1.000
_cell.length_b   1.000
_cell.length_c   1.000
_cell.angle_alpha   90.00
_cell.angle_beta   90.00
_cell.angle_gamma   90.00
#
_symmetry.space_group_name_H-M   'P 1'
#
loop_
_entity.id
_entity.type
_entity.pdbx_description
1 polymer ?
#
loop_
_entity_poly.entity_id
_entity_poly.type
_entity_poly.pdbx_seq_one_letter_code
_entity_poly.pdbx_strand_id
1 'polypeptide(L)'
;MATVPQRPTAAPAIDPIAELSLHRKLDLDVVLGALKHEGLINEADALKVRADGRSARGKMELHPLALVANQKLLNPKDGKPLSLEVLTVWLAEKAKLPYMKIDPMKIDAGAITQVISHAYAQRYRILPVAVSPMQVVIATADPWDMRWLADLGHILRRDIQRVVVNPVDLNRFLVEFYGVQRSIQKAKDAKLGTDAASGILNFEQLLELGKAGEIGADDRHVVHIVDWLLQYAFEQRASDIHLEPRRDVSPVRFRIDGVMHKVFEFPTPVMTAVTARVKILGRMDLAEKRRPQDGRIKTRSSEGREVELRLSSMPTAFGEKIVMRIFDPDIVVKEFRQLGFSMDEELLWRAMVERPHGIVLVTGPTGSGKTTTLYSTLKHLATPDINVCTIEDPIEMVSAEFNQMQVQPAIDLDFAAGVRTLMRQDPDIIMVGEIRDLETAQMAIQASLTGHLVLSTLHTNDAPSALSRLLDLGAPHYLIQSTLTGVVAQRLVRTLCPHCKVEAAVDIGAWDALVHRWRLQPPSKVYAPKGCLECRNTGFLGRTGIYEMMKISSHVRAMIQPNLELNKLGETALAEGMRPLRVSAAAQVARGITTIAEVAGVLPPTDG
;
A
#
# COMPACT_ATOMS: atom_id res chain seq x y z
N MET A 1 -50.28 43.12 -43.56
CA MET A 1 -49.72 42.37 -42.41
C MET A 1 -49.26 41.02 -42.92
N ALA A 2 -47.97 40.85 -43.10
CA ALA A 2 -47.38 39.62 -43.60
C ALA A 2 -47.02 38.72 -42.41
N THR A 3 -47.54 37.52 -42.37
CA THR A 3 -47.23 36.48 -41.36
C THR A 3 -45.87 35.89 -41.62
N VAL A 4 -44.97 36.02 -40.62
CA VAL A 4 -43.66 35.39 -40.58
C VAL A 4 -43.84 33.90 -40.30
N PRO A 5 -43.24 32.99 -41.10
CA PRO A 5 -43.31 31.57 -40.83
C PRO A 5 -42.39 31.20 -39.65
N GLN A 6 -42.96 30.56 -38.63
CA GLN A 6 -42.22 29.95 -37.50
C GLN A 6 -41.33 28.85 -38.02
N ARG A 7 -40.02 28.89 -37.64
CA ARG A 7 -39.08 27.79 -37.86
C ARG A 7 -39.57 26.57 -37.07
N PRO A 8 -39.47 25.34 -37.64
CA PRO A 8 -39.78 24.13 -36.91
C PRO A 8 -38.78 23.95 -35.76
N THR A 9 -39.30 23.72 -34.56
CA THR A 9 -38.54 23.30 -33.40
C THR A 9 -37.80 22.01 -33.72
N ALA A 10 -36.46 22.03 -33.61
CA ALA A 10 -35.64 20.84 -33.80
C ALA A 10 -36.10 19.71 -32.88
N ALA A 11 -36.34 18.53 -33.43
CA ALA A 11 -36.64 17.33 -32.68
C ALA A 11 -35.53 17.08 -31.65
N PRO A 12 -35.83 16.57 -30.43
CA PRO A 12 -34.79 16.26 -29.44
C PRO A 12 -33.81 15.28 -30.06
N ALA A 13 -32.52 15.60 -30.00
CA ALA A 13 -31.46 14.74 -30.53
C ALA A 13 -31.49 13.40 -29.78
N ILE A 14 -31.68 12.32 -30.51
CA ILE A 14 -31.75 10.95 -29.98
C ILE A 14 -30.34 10.58 -29.48
N ASP A 15 -30.24 9.97 -28.28
CA ASP A 15 -28.98 9.49 -27.70
C ASP A 15 -28.39 8.39 -28.63
N PRO A 16 -27.19 8.59 -29.23
CA PRO A 16 -26.61 7.64 -30.19
C PRO A 16 -26.34 6.25 -29.58
N ILE A 17 -26.20 6.14 -28.26
CA ILE A 17 -26.03 4.85 -27.60
C ILE A 17 -27.38 4.11 -27.45
N ALA A 18 -28.49 4.83 -27.30
CA ALA A 18 -29.82 4.22 -27.21
C ALA A 18 -30.24 3.49 -28.49
N GLU A 19 -29.63 3.82 -29.62
CA GLU A 19 -29.87 3.18 -30.94
C GLU A 19 -28.96 1.97 -31.21
N LEU A 20 -27.99 1.64 -30.30
CA LEU A 20 -27.16 0.46 -30.49
C LEU A 20 -28.02 -0.81 -30.46
N SER A 21 -28.14 -1.44 -31.63
CA SER A 21 -28.78 -2.76 -31.75
C SER A 21 -27.99 -3.80 -30.96
N LEU A 22 -28.67 -4.71 -30.27
CA LEU A 22 -28.11 -5.89 -29.64
C LEU A 22 -27.17 -6.61 -30.63
N HIS A 23 -25.96 -7.00 -30.17
CA HIS A 23 -24.91 -7.70 -30.92
C HIS A 23 -23.86 -6.83 -31.65
N ARG A 24 -23.77 -5.55 -31.38
CA ARG A 24 -22.66 -4.71 -31.88
C ARG A 24 -21.59 -4.44 -30.83
N LYS A 25 -20.33 -4.46 -31.29
CA LYS A 25 -19.22 -3.91 -30.51
C LYS A 25 -19.34 -2.39 -30.45
N LEU A 26 -18.88 -1.81 -29.37
CA LEU A 26 -18.84 -0.37 -29.17
C LEU A 26 -17.90 0.30 -30.19
N ASP A 27 -18.41 1.28 -30.96
CA ASP A 27 -17.64 2.05 -31.94
C ASP A 27 -17.22 3.41 -31.33
N LEU A 28 -16.05 3.92 -31.72
CA LEU A 28 -15.52 5.20 -31.24
C LEU A 28 -16.46 6.36 -31.58
N ASP A 29 -17.03 6.38 -32.78
CA ASP A 29 -17.91 7.46 -33.24
C ASP A 29 -19.21 7.51 -32.42
N VAL A 30 -19.73 6.36 -32.03
CA VAL A 30 -20.92 6.24 -31.17
C VAL A 30 -20.61 6.77 -29.77
N VAL A 31 -19.46 6.40 -29.19
CA VAL A 31 -19.03 6.90 -27.89
C VAL A 31 -18.85 8.40 -27.89
N LEU A 32 -18.13 8.94 -28.88
CA LEU A 32 -17.93 10.38 -29.03
C LEU A 32 -19.24 11.14 -29.24
N GLY A 33 -20.16 10.58 -30.04
CA GLY A 33 -21.50 11.15 -30.21
C GLY A 33 -22.28 11.24 -28.91
N ALA A 34 -22.28 10.19 -28.11
CA ALA A 34 -22.98 10.16 -26.82
C ALA A 34 -22.34 11.10 -25.78
N LEU A 35 -21.02 11.11 -25.66
CA LEU A 35 -20.32 12.04 -24.76
C LEU A 35 -20.57 13.51 -25.11
N LYS A 36 -20.65 13.84 -26.42
CA LYS A 36 -21.05 15.18 -26.89
C LYS A 36 -22.50 15.50 -26.58
N HIS A 37 -23.39 14.57 -26.84
CA HIS A 37 -24.82 14.75 -26.56
C HIS A 37 -25.06 15.10 -25.08
N GLU A 38 -24.30 14.50 -24.18
CA GLU A 38 -24.36 14.80 -22.75
C GLU A 38 -23.53 16.01 -22.31
N GLY A 39 -22.77 16.62 -23.21
CA GLY A 39 -21.94 17.77 -22.91
C GLY A 39 -20.74 17.43 -22.01
N LEU A 40 -20.25 16.18 -22.06
CA LEU A 40 -19.06 15.74 -21.35
C LEU A 40 -17.76 16.06 -22.12
N ILE A 41 -17.86 16.22 -23.44
CA ILE A 41 -16.77 16.68 -24.33
C ILE A 41 -17.33 17.67 -25.35
N ASN A 42 -16.46 18.51 -25.90
CA ASN A 42 -16.80 19.43 -26.99
C ASN A 42 -16.40 18.86 -28.37
N GLU A 43 -16.74 19.57 -29.48
CA GLU A 43 -16.43 19.13 -30.84
C GLU A 43 -14.93 19.07 -31.11
N ALA A 44 -14.15 20.02 -30.56
CA ALA A 44 -12.71 20.05 -30.73
C ALA A 44 -12.03 18.84 -30.08
N ASP A 45 -12.51 18.45 -28.89
CA ASP A 45 -12.04 17.26 -28.18
C ASP A 45 -12.36 15.98 -28.96
N ALA A 46 -13.58 15.87 -29.49
CA ALA A 46 -13.98 14.72 -30.33
C ALA A 46 -13.09 14.58 -31.59
N LEU A 47 -12.73 15.70 -32.23
CA LEU A 47 -11.82 15.68 -33.37
C LEU A 47 -10.40 15.22 -32.99
N LYS A 48 -9.88 15.64 -31.87
CA LYS A 48 -8.57 15.18 -31.37
C LYS A 48 -8.55 13.67 -31.15
N VAL A 49 -9.56 13.13 -30.44
CA VAL A 49 -9.66 11.69 -30.18
C VAL A 49 -9.77 10.89 -31.48
N ARG A 50 -10.52 11.39 -32.49
CA ARG A 50 -10.64 10.75 -33.81
C ARG A 50 -9.31 10.71 -34.58
N ALA A 51 -8.54 11.79 -34.52
CA ALA A 51 -7.24 11.88 -35.17
C ALA A 51 -6.28 10.82 -34.65
N ASP A 52 -6.19 10.71 -33.32
CA ASP A 52 -5.36 9.71 -32.66
C ASP A 52 -5.85 8.27 -32.86
N GLY A 53 -7.16 8.06 -32.88
CA GLY A 53 -7.75 6.76 -33.15
C GLY A 53 -7.41 6.23 -34.56
N ARG A 54 -7.23 7.13 -35.54
CA ARG A 54 -6.78 6.76 -36.91
C ARG A 54 -5.29 6.41 -36.95
N SER A 55 -4.47 7.08 -36.19
CA SER A 55 -3.03 6.80 -36.07
C SER A 55 -2.73 5.49 -35.31
N ALA A 56 -3.61 5.09 -34.38
CA ALA A 56 -3.47 3.88 -33.58
C ALA A 56 -3.93 2.59 -34.30
N ARG A 57 -4.65 2.67 -35.41
CA ARG A 57 -5.18 1.50 -36.18
C ARG A 57 -4.11 0.51 -36.69
N GLY A 58 -2.83 0.83 -36.56
CA GLY A 58 -1.72 -0.04 -36.97
C GLY A 58 -1.02 -0.81 -35.83
N LYS A 59 -1.32 -0.56 -34.57
CA LYS A 59 -0.51 -1.11 -33.45
C LYS A 59 -1.26 -1.95 -32.42
N MET A 60 -2.53 -1.70 -32.14
CA MET A 60 -3.38 -2.51 -31.23
C MET A 60 -4.82 -1.98 -31.26
N GLU A 61 -5.84 -2.85 -31.35
CA GLU A 61 -7.26 -2.42 -31.24
C GLU A 61 -7.53 -1.98 -29.77
N LEU A 62 -7.28 -0.71 -29.48
CA LEU A 62 -7.64 -0.12 -28.19
C LEU A 62 -9.15 0.07 -28.11
N HIS A 63 -9.71 -0.19 -26.93
CA HIS A 63 -11.13 0.05 -26.66
C HIS A 63 -11.47 1.55 -26.79
N PRO A 64 -12.63 1.95 -27.35
CA PRO A 64 -13.01 3.35 -27.53
C PRO A 64 -12.87 4.22 -26.28
N LEU A 65 -13.26 3.72 -25.12
CA LEU A 65 -13.10 4.46 -23.85
C LEU A 65 -11.64 4.72 -23.49
N ALA A 66 -10.74 3.79 -23.80
CA ALA A 66 -9.31 3.98 -23.53
C ALA A 66 -8.72 5.07 -24.45
N LEU A 67 -9.18 5.17 -25.70
CA LEU A 67 -8.76 6.23 -26.61
C LEU A 67 -9.19 7.62 -26.10
N VAL A 68 -10.40 7.74 -25.56
CA VAL A 68 -10.88 9.00 -24.94
C VAL A 68 -10.08 9.33 -23.69
N ALA A 69 -9.88 8.37 -22.79
CA ALA A 69 -9.19 8.58 -21.53
C ALA A 69 -7.72 9.01 -21.71
N ASN A 70 -7.03 8.47 -22.75
CA ASN A 70 -5.63 8.81 -23.04
C ASN A 70 -5.42 10.29 -23.39
N GLN A 71 -6.48 10.99 -23.84
CA GLN A 71 -6.43 12.43 -24.13
C GLN A 71 -6.46 13.30 -22.88
N LYS A 72 -6.66 12.72 -21.69
CA LYS A 72 -6.73 13.45 -20.41
C LYS A 72 -7.68 14.65 -20.43
N LEU A 73 -8.82 14.50 -21.12
CA LEU A 73 -9.83 15.55 -21.24
C LEU A 73 -10.46 15.87 -19.89
N LEU A 74 -10.87 17.11 -19.70
CA LEU A 74 -11.60 17.55 -18.52
C LEU A 74 -13.10 17.62 -18.85
N ASN A 75 -13.94 17.18 -17.94
CA ASN A 75 -15.39 17.33 -18.03
C ASN A 75 -15.76 18.83 -17.93
N PRO A 76 -16.39 19.44 -18.94
CA PRO A 76 -16.75 20.84 -18.92
C PRO A 76 -17.71 21.24 -17.79
N LYS A 77 -18.44 20.29 -17.20
CA LYS A 77 -19.46 20.56 -16.17
C LYS A 77 -18.88 20.71 -14.77
N ASP A 78 -17.84 19.94 -14.43
CA ASP A 78 -17.28 19.89 -13.06
C ASP A 78 -15.76 20.04 -13.01
N GLY A 79 -15.11 20.22 -14.16
CA GLY A 79 -13.65 20.38 -14.28
C GLY A 79 -12.83 19.14 -13.92
N LYS A 80 -13.47 17.98 -13.69
CA LYS A 80 -12.76 16.75 -13.34
C LYS A 80 -12.25 16.02 -14.59
N PRO A 81 -11.12 15.28 -14.48
CA PRO A 81 -10.59 14.51 -15.59
C PRO A 81 -11.54 13.36 -15.96
N LEU A 82 -11.76 13.17 -17.25
CA LEU A 82 -12.48 12.02 -17.81
C LEU A 82 -11.55 10.79 -17.83
N SER A 83 -11.28 10.24 -16.64
CA SER A 83 -10.48 9.03 -16.51
C SER A 83 -11.22 7.83 -17.10
N LEU A 84 -10.46 6.76 -17.44
CA LEU A 84 -11.06 5.53 -17.96
C LEU A 84 -12.09 4.93 -16.99
N GLU A 85 -11.88 5.07 -15.69
CA GLU A 85 -12.80 4.64 -14.65
C GLU A 85 -14.14 5.40 -14.73
N VAL A 86 -14.07 6.74 -14.80
CA VAL A 86 -15.26 7.61 -14.93
C VAL A 86 -16.05 7.25 -16.19
N LEU A 87 -15.35 7.05 -17.31
CA LEU A 87 -15.97 6.66 -18.57
C LEU A 87 -16.59 5.25 -18.53
N THR A 88 -15.99 4.33 -17.76
CA THR A 88 -16.55 2.97 -17.61
C THR A 88 -17.81 2.97 -16.74
N VAL A 89 -17.83 3.76 -15.66
CA VAL A 89 -19.04 3.95 -14.83
C VAL A 89 -20.18 4.57 -15.67
N TRP A 90 -19.87 5.61 -16.46
CA TRP A 90 -20.80 6.20 -17.40
C TRP A 90 -21.36 5.17 -18.40
N LEU A 91 -20.50 4.28 -18.96
CA LEU A 91 -20.92 3.22 -19.85
C LEU A 91 -21.87 2.22 -19.18
N ALA A 92 -21.58 1.86 -17.93
CA ALA A 92 -22.40 0.95 -17.14
C ALA A 92 -23.81 1.52 -16.89
N GLU A 93 -23.90 2.81 -16.55
CA GLU A 93 -25.17 3.53 -16.40
C GLU A 93 -25.98 3.52 -17.69
N LYS A 94 -25.34 3.77 -18.85
CA LYS A 94 -25.99 3.72 -20.16
C LYS A 94 -26.50 2.33 -20.53
N ALA A 95 -25.76 1.31 -20.18
CA ALA A 95 -26.13 -0.08 -20.41
C ALA A 95 -27.13 -0.61 -19.40
N LYS A 96 -27.46 0.16 -18.35
CA LYS A 96 -28.27 -0.26 -17.19
C LYS A 96 -27.76 -1.55 -16.55
N LEU A 97 -26.44 -1.69 -16.49
CA LEU A 97 -25.74 -2.80 -15.87
C LEU A 97 -24.92 -2.29 -14.67
N PRO A 98 -24.72 -3.11 -13.64
CA PRO A 98 -23.84 -2.73 -12.55
C PRO A 98 -22.40 -2.60 -13.03
N TYR A 99 -21.72 -1.52 -12.60
CA TYR A 99 -20.29 -1.38 -12.74
C TYR A 99 -19.57 -2.23 -11.69
N MET A 100 -18.48 -2.89 -12.08
CA MET A 100 -17.61 -3.63 -11.18
C MET A 100 -16.15 -3.34 -11.50
N LYS A 101 -15.37 -2.97 -10.49
CA LYS A 101 -13.91 -2.98 -10.58
C LYS A 101 -13.42 -4.39 -10.27
N ILE A 102 -12.63 -4.97 -11.17
CA ILE A 102 -12.06 -6.30 -10.95
C ILE A 102 -11.08 -6.21 -9.78
N ASP A 103 -11.39 -6.93 -8.70
CA ASP A 103 -10.50 -7.10 -7.55
C ASP A 103 -9.99 -8.55 -7.56
N PRO A 104 -8.74 -8.78 -8.03
CA PRO A 104 -8.21 -10.13 -8.14
C PRO A 104 -8.13 -10.87 -6.80
N MET A 105 -8.11 -10.14 -5.67
CA MET A 105 -8.11 -10.74 -4.33
C MET A 105 -9.45 -11.40 -3.95
N LYS A 106 -10.53 -11.05 -4.64
CA LYS A 106 -11.88 -11.59 -4.40
C LYS A 106 -12.31 -12.63 -5.42
N ILE A 107 -11.50 -12.82 -6.46
CA ILE A 107 -11.81 -13.72 -7.55
C ILE A 107 -11.08 -15.05 -7.32
N ASP A 108 -11.84 -16.13 -7.23
CA ASP A 108 -11.28 -17.49 -7.26
C ASP A 108 -10.88 -17.82 -8.72
N ALA A 109 -9.62 -17.56 -9.05
CA ALA A 109 -9.08 -17.81 -10.39
C ALA A 109 -9.22 -19.30 -10.80
N GLY A 110 -9.19 -20.22 -9.84
CA GLY A 110 -9.40 -21.64 -10.08
C GLY A 110 -10.83 -21.94 -10.54
N ALA A 111 -11.81 -21.41 -9.83
CA ALA A 111 -13.22 -21.61 -10.16
C ALA A 111 -13.62 -20.93 -11.47
N ILE A 112 -13.20 -19.68 -11.72
CA ILE A 112 -13.62 -18.93 -12.90
C ILE A 112 -13.05 -19.49 -14.21
N THR A 113 -11.83 -20.00 -14.21
CA THR A 113 -11.17 -20.52 -15.41
C THR A 113 -11.69 -21.89 -15.84
N GLN A 114 -12.42 -22.59 -14.96
CA GLN A 114 -13.13 -23.84 -15.28
C GLN A 114 -14.48 -23.58 -15.98
N VAL A 115 -15.04 -22.36 -15.87
CA VAL A 115 -16.37 -22.04 -16.41
C VAL A 115 -16.34 -21.87 -17.92
N ILE A 116 -15.36 -21.16 -18.47
CA ILE A 116 -15.18 -20.95 -19.91
C ILE A 116 -13.71 -21.12 -20.29
N SER A 117 -13.45 -21.56 -21.52
CA SER A 117 -12.09 -21.69 -22.02
C SER A 117 -11.45 -20.32 -22.27
N HIS A 118 -10.12 -20.26 -22.15
CA HIS A 118 -9.35 -19.03 -22.46
C HIS A 118 -9.64 -18.50 -23.88
N ALA A 119 -9.69 -19.39 -24.87
CA ALA A 119 -9.94 -19.00 -26.26
C ALA A 119 -11.33 -18.37 -26.43
N TYR A 120 -12.34 -18.88 -25.72
CA TYR A 120 -13.69 -18.32 -25.73
C TYR A 120 -13.73 -16.96 -25.02
N ALA A 121 -13.15 -16.87 -23.83
CA ALA A 121 -13.06 -15.65 -23.04
C ALA A 121 -12.34 -14.52 -23.80
N GLN A 122 -11.25 -14.84 -24.48
CA GLN A 122 -10.47 -13.91 -25.29
C GLN A 122 -11.22 -13.46 -26.56
N ARG A 123 -11.91 -14.38 -27.24
CA ARG A 123 -12.67 -14.09 -28.44
C ARG A 123 -13.77 -13.05 -28.21
N TYR A 124 -14.49 -13.17 -27.11
CA TYR A 124 -15.60 -12.30 -26.77
C TYR A 124 -15.24 -11.19 -25.77
N ARG A 125 -13.98 -11.14 -25.31
CA ARG A 125 -13.50 -10.19 -24.27
C ARG A 125 -14.42 -10.18 -23.05
N ILE A 126 -14.66 -11.37 -22.49
CA ILE A 126 -15.47 -11.57 -21.29
C ILE A 126 -14.69 -12.37 -20.26
N LEU A 127 -14.95 -12.11 -18.98
CA LEU A 127 -14.27 -12.79 -17.88
C LEU A 127 -15.30 -13.17 -16.80
N PRO A 128 -15.44 -14.45 -16.43
CA PRO A 128 -16.16 -14.80 -15.21
C PRO A 128 -15.44 -14.17 -14.00
N VAL A 129 -16.18 -13.55 -13.10
CA VAL A 129 -15.63 -12.85 -11.92
C VAL A 129 -16.19 -13.38 -10.60
N ALA A 130 -17.31 -14.10 -10.67
CA ALA A 130 -17.84 -14.86 -9.55
C ALA A 130 -18.61 -16.07 -10.05
N VAL A 131 -18.46 -17.19 -9.33
CA VAL A 131 -19.10 -18.47 -9.68
C VAL A 131 -19.75 -19.04 -8.43
N SER A 132 -21.03 -19.35 -8.52
CA SER A 132 -21.79 -20.07 -7.51
C SER A 132 -22.51 -21.27 -8.15
N PRO A 133 -23.09 -22.19 -7.38
CA PRO A 133 -23.85 -23.30 -7.95
C PRO A 133 -25.02 -22.88 -8.85
N MET A 134 -25.65 -21.75 -8.56
CA MET A 134 -26.84 -21.27 -9.27
C MET A 134 -26.57 -20.13 -10.25
N GLN A 135 -25.47 -19.38 -10.09
CA GLN A 135 -25.22 -18.14 -10.82
C GLN A 135 -23.76 -17.98 -11.20
N VAL A 136 -23.51 -17.37 -12.35
CA VAL A 136 -22.19 -16.92 -12.80
C VAL A 136 -22.26 -15.43 -13.13
N VAL A 137 -21.35 -14.64 -12.56
CA VAL A 137 -21.20 -13.23 -12.88
C VAL A 137 -20.09 -13.09 -13.94
N ILE A 138 -20.44 -12.47 -15.08
CA ILE A 138 -19.52 -12.29 -16.23
C ILE A 138 -19.26 -10.81 -16.44
N ALA A 139 -17.99 -10.43 -16.39
CA ALA A 139 -17.50 -9.11 -16.69
C ALA A 139 -17.33 -8.91 -18.20
N THR A 140 -17.77 -7.75 -18.69
CA THR A 140 -17.61 -7.34 -20.09
C THR A 140 -17.28 -5.85 -20.17
N ALA A 141 -16.53 -5.46 -21.20
CA ALA A 141 -16.31 -4.06 -21.56
C ALA A 141 -17.22 -3.59 -22.71
N ASP A 142 -17.87 -4.53 -23.41
CA ASP A 142 -18.78 -4.29 -24.52
C ASP A 142 -20.20 -4.78 -24.16
N PRO A 143 -20.97 -4.01 -23.38
CA PRO A 143 -22.24 -4.48 -22.80
C PRO A 143 -23.33 -4.81 -23.82
N TRP A 144 -23.24 -4.31 -25.06
CA TRP A 144 -24.17 -4.61 -26.15
C TRP A 144 -23.74 -5.81 -27.00
N ASP A 145 -22.51 -6.32 -26.89
CA ASP A 145 -22.11 -7.55 -27.55
C ASP A 145 -22.62 -8.77 -26.74
N MET A 146 -23.80 -9.24 -27.11
CA MET A 146 -24.49 -10.34 -26.44
C MET A 146 -24.39 -11.67 -27.20
N ARG A 147 -23.54 -11.77 -28.25
CA ARG A 147 -23.43 -12.99 -29.09
C ARG A 147 -23.05 -14.24 -28.32
N TRP A 148 -22.33 -14.06 -27.22
CA TRP A 148 -21.88 -15.14 -26.35
C TRP A 148 -22.93 -15.59 -25.31
N LEU A 149 -23.96 -14.77 -25.04
CA LEU A 149 -24.87 -14.99 -23.92
C LEU A 149 -25.76 -16.23 -24.11
N ALA A 150 -26.30 -16.42 -25.33
CA ALA A 150 -27.16 -17.56 -25.64
C ALA A 150 -26.38 -18.89 -25.55
N ASP A 151 -25.18 -18.93 -26.14
CA ASP A 151 -24.34 -20.13 -26.14
C ASP A 151 -23.93 -20.52 -24.70
N LEU A 152 -23.48 -19.53 -23.90
CA LEU A 152 -23.09 -19.79 -22.51
C LEU A 152 -24.27 -20.18 -21.63
N GLY A 153 -25.45 -19.60 -21.83
CA GLY A 153 -26.66 -19.97 -21.10
C GLY A 153 -26.99 -21.45 -21.24
N HIS A 154 -26.88 -22.01 -22.45
CA HIS A 154 -27.10 -23.42 -22.72
C HIS A 154 -26.01 -24.32 -22.13
N ILE A 155 -24.75 -23.90 -22.17
CA ILE A 155 -23.61 -24.67 -21.69
C ILE A 155 -23.58 -24.71 -20.15
N LEU A 156 -23.74 -23.57 -19.48
CA LEU A 156 -23.54 -23.46 -18.06
C LEU A 156 -24.74 -23.92 -17.23
N ARG A 157 -25.96 -23.85 -17.79
CA ARG A 157 -27.22 -24.14 -17.08
C ARG A 157 -27.33 -23.42 -15.74
N ARG A 158 -26.83 -22.18 -15.67
CA ARG A 158 -26.82 -21.29 -14.51
C ARG A 158 -27.31 -19.92 -14.93
N ASP A 159 -27.81 -19.15 -13.97
CA ASP A 159 -28.15 -17.75 -14.22
C ASP A 159 -26.88 -16.94 -14.52
N ILE A 160 -26.93 -16.13 -15.56
CA ILE A 160 -25.79 -15.31 -15.98
C ILE A 160 -26.08 -13.84 -15.69
N GLN A 161 -25.40 -13.31 -14.71
CA GLN A 161 -25.42 -11.89 -14.42
C GLN A 161 -24.24 -11.19 -15.12
N ARG A 162 -24.51 -10.04 -15.75
CA ARG A 162 -23.50 -9.27 -16.45
C ARG A 162 -23.10 -8.05 -15.62
N VAL A 163 -21.81 -7.71 -15.65
CA VAL A 163 -21.26 -6.50 -15.05
C VAL A 163 -20.33 -5.80 -16.04
N VAL A 164 -20.31 -4.47 -16.01
CA VAL A 164 -19.40 -3.68 -16.86
C VAL A 164 -18.12 -3.41 -16.08
N VAL A 165 -16.99 -3.59 -16.74
CA VAL A 165 -15.65 -3.42 -16.17
C VAL A 165 -14.75 -2.59 -17.06
N ASN A 166 -13.69 -2.04 -16.48
CA ASN A 166 -12.64 -1.33 -17.21
C ASN A 166 -12.03 -2.22 -18.30
N PRO A 167 -12.03 -1.80 -19.58
CA PRO A 167 -11.54 -2.62 -20.69
C PRO A 167 -10.05 -2.96 -20.62
N VAL A 168 -9.24 -2.12 -20.03
CA VAL A 168 -7.80 -2.38 -19.85
C VAL A 168 -7.60 -3.45 -18.77
N ASP A 169 -8.30 -3.34 -17.66
CA ASP A 169 -8.28 -4.33 -16.58
C ASP A 169 -8.82 -5.68 -17.05
N LEU A 170 -9.91 -5.67 -17.81
CA LEU A 170 -10.48 -6.90 -18.38
C LEU A 170 -9.46 -7.67 -19.22
N ASN A 171 -8.79 -6.99 -20.15
CA ASN A 171 -7.79 -7.62 -21.01
C ASN A 171 -6.59 -8.13 -20.21
N ARG A 172 -6.14 -7.35 -19.22
CA ARG A 172 -5.04 -7.72 -18.34
C ARG A 172 -5.37 -8.97 -17.54
N PHE A 173 -6.50 -8.99 -16.85
CA PHE A 173 -6.89 -10.13 -16.00
C PHE A 173 -7.29 -11.38 -16.80
N LEU A 174 -7.76 -11.22 -18.04
CA LEU A 174 -7.91 -12.34 -18.97
C LEU A 174 -6.58 -13.07 -19.20
N VAL A 175 -5.52 -12.33 -19.47
CA VAL A 175 -4.18 -12.92 -19.69
C VAL A 175 -3.64 -13.51 -18.38
N GLU A 176 -3.75 -12.76 -17.28
CA GLU A 176 -3.19 -13.13 -15.97
C GLU A 176 -3.85 -14.39 -15.39
N PHE A 177 -5.18 -14.41 -15.23
CA PHE A 177 -5.86 -15.54 -14.59
C PHE A 177 -5.75 -16.83 -15.40
N TYR A 178 -5.93 -16.78 -16.70
CA TYR A 178 -5.76 -17.95 -17.54
C TYR A 178 -4.30 -18.37 -17.71
N GLY A 179 -3.35 -17.42 -17.66
CA GLY A 179 -1.91 -17.67 -17.69
C GLY A 179 -1.42 -18.39 -16.44
N VAL A 180 -1.74 -17.84 -15.27
CA VAL A 180 -1.39 -18.42 -13.96
C VAL A 180 -2.05 -19.79 -13.81
N GLN A 181 -3.33 -19.91 -14.15
CA GLN A 181 -4.05 -21.16 -14.00
C GLN A 181 -3.57 -22.25 -14.95
N ARG A 182 -3.16 -21.90 -16.17
CA ARG A 182 -2.51 -22.84 -17.08
C ARG A 182 -1.19 -23.37 -16.52
N SER A 183 -0.43 -22.52 -15.84
CA SER A 183 0.80 -22.89 -15.15
C SER A 183 0.53 -23.80 -13.95
N ILE A 184 -0.52 -23.53 -13.18
CA ILE A 184 -0.97 -24.36 -12.05
C ILE A 184 -1.56 -25.69 -12.53
N GLN A 185 -2.37 -25.68 -13.62
CA GLN A 185 -3.00 -26.89 -14.17
C GLN A 185 -1.94 -27.83 -14.75
N LYS A 186 -1.01 -27.31 -15.55
CA LYS A 186 0.13 -28.10 -16.05
C LYS A 186 0.97 -28.66 -14.91
N ALA A 187 1.07 -27.93 -13.81
CA ALA A 187 1.68 -28.36 -12.58
C ALA A 187 0.91 -29.50 -11.87
N LYS A 188 -0.44 -29.60 -12.05
CA LYS A 188 -1.28 -30.69 -11.52
C LYS A 188 -1.34 -31.91 -12.44
N ASP A 189 -1.44 -31.68 -13.77
CA ASP A 189 -1.64 -32.73 -14.77
C ASP A 189 -0.38 -33.56 -15.02
N ALA A 190 0.78 -33.06 -14.62
CA ALA A 190 2.02 -33.82 -14.58
C ALA A 190 1.97 -35.06 -13.66
N LYS A 191 0.88 -35.30 -12.93
CA LYS A 191 0.65 -36.53 -12.15
C LYS A 191 0.06 -37.70 -12.94
N LEU A 192 -0.42 -37.52 -14.18
CA LEU A 192 -0.95 -38.59 -15.03
C LEU A 192 -0.12 -38.68 -16.30
N GLY A 193 0.81 -39.63 -16.30
CA GLY A 193 1.66 -39.89 -17.46
C GLY A 193 0.86 -40.33 -18.68
N THR A 194 1.18 -39.81 -19.82
CA THR A 194 1.53 -40.50 -21.07
C THR A 194 1.79 -39.52 -22.19
N ASP A 195 2.88 -39.80 -22.85
CA ASP A 195 3.30 -39.48 -24.22
C ASP A 195 3.93 -38.11 -24.54
N ALA A 196 5.17 -38.32 -24.91
CA ALA A 196 6.12 -37.39 -25.46
C ALA A 196 5.66 -36.73 -26.76
N ALA A 197 5.97 -35.49 -26.88
CA ALA A 197 6.53 -34.78 -28.02
C ALA A 197 6.14 -33.31 -28.01
N SER A 198 6.77 -32.55 -27.18
CA SER A 198 7.18 -31.16 -27.44
C SER A 198 7.83 -30.58 -26.19
N GLY A 199 9.06 -30.19 -26.31
CA GLY A 199 10.04 -29.79 -25.32
C GLY A 199 9.63 -28.82 -24.22
N ILE A 200 8.75 -29.24 -23.33
CA ILE A 200 8.39 -28.56 -22.09
C ILE A 200 8.51 -29.60 -20.97
N LEU A 201 9.51 -29.45 -20.13
CA LEU A 201 9.70 -30.28 -18.94
C LEU A 201 8.43 -30.30 -18.08
N ASN A 202 7.89 -31.50 -17.84
CA ASN A 202 6.69 -31.73 -17.02
C ASN A 202 7.01 -31.47 -15.55
N PHE A 203 6.03 -30.95 -14.81
CA PHE A 203 6.13 -30.64 -13.38
C PHE A 203 6.40 -31.89 -12.50
N GLU A 204 6.07 -33.10 -12.94
CA GLU A 204 6.51 -34.33 -12.26
C GLU A 204 8.03 -34.52 -12.33
N GLN A 205 8.65 -34.13 -13.44
CA GLN A 205 10.11 -34.04 -13.52
C GLN A 205 10.66 -32.99 -12.56
N LEU A 206 9.93 -31.87 -12.36
CA LEU A 206 10.22 -30.89 -11.32
C LEU A 206 10.00 -31.42 -9.89
N LEU A 207 9.00 -32.28 -9.66
CA LEU A 207 8.76 -32.95 -8.39
C LEU A 207 9.76 -34.09 -8.13
N GLU A 208 10.15 -34.83 -9.15
CA GLU A 208 11.21 -35.85 -9.06
C GLU A 208 12.60 -35.22 -8.95
N LEU A 209 12.87 -34.14 -9.66
CA LEU A 209 14.03 -33.30 -9.48
C LEU A 209 14.04 -32.62 -8.09
N GLY A 210 12.88 -32.25 -7.57
CA GLY A 210 12.74 -31.78 -6.19
C GLY A 210 13.03 -32.84 -5.13
N LYS A 211 12.76 -34.10 -5.41
CA LYS A 211 13.18 -35.25 -4.60
C LYS A 211 14.69 -35.56 -4.79
N ALA A 212 15.25 -35.19 -5.94
CA ALA A 212 16.66 -35.39 -6.28
C ALA A 212 17.56 -34.18 -5.91
N GLY A 213 17.01 -33.10 -5.32
CA GLY A 213 17.79 -31.94 -4.88
C GLY A 213 18.08 -30.89 -5.96
N GLU A 214 17.62 -31.08 -7.19
CA GLU A 214 17.82 -30.12 -8.29
C GLU A 214 16.46 -29.69 -8.87
N ILE A 215 15.80 -28.74 -8.22
CA ILE A 215 14.65 -28.07 -8.83
C ILE A 215 15.20 -27.01 -9.79
N GLY A 216 14.90 -27.14 -11.09
CA GLY A 216 15.11 -26.07 -12.06
C GLY A 216 14.22 -24.87 -11.69
N ALA A 217 14.70 -24.01 -10.81
CA ALA A 217 14.02 -22.77 -10.44
C ALA A 217 13.89 -21.80 -11.63
N ASP A 218 14.41 -22.17 -12.78
CA ASP A 218 14.34 -21.48 -14.06
C ASP A 218 13.18 -21.97 -14.94
N ASP A 219 12.24 -22.78 -14.39
CA ASP A 219 10.99 -23.07 -15.08
C ASP A 219 10.26 -21.76 -15.37
N ARG A 220 10.00 -21.49 -16.65
CA ARG A 220 9.32 -20.27 -17.11
C ARG A 220 8.00 -20.02 -16.38
N HIS A 221 7.31 -21.06 -15.93
CA HIS A 221 6.05 -20.95 -15.22
C HIS A 221 6.23 -20.46 -13.77
N VAL A 222 7.27 -20.96 -13.08
CA VAL A 222 7.59 -20.51 -11.72
C VAL A 222 8.12 -19.08 -11.74
N VAL A 223 8.98 -18.75 -12.70
CA VAL A 223 9.44 -17.37 -12.93
C VAL A 223 8.25 -16.43 -13.12
N HIS A 224 7.33 -16.78 -14.02
CA HIS A 224 6.14 -15.97 -14.29
C HIS A 224 5.24 -15.79 -13.05
N ILE A 225 5.05 -16.84 -12.24
CA ILE A 225 4.26 -16.75 -11.00
C ILE A 225 4.93 -15.78 -10.01
N VAL A 226 6.25 -15.86 -9.83
CA VAL A 226 6.98 -14.98 -8.91
C VAL A 226 6.95 -13.54 -9.41
N ASP A 227 7.22 -13.29 -10.69
CA ASP A 227 7.18 -11.94 -11.27
C ASP A 227 5.79 -11.32 -11.14
N TRP A 228 4.73 -12.08 -11.46
CA TRP A 228 3.35 -11.64 -11.25
C TRP A 228 3.07 -11.32 -9.79
N LEU A 229 3.49 -12.19 -8.86
CA LEU A 229 3.25 -12.01 -7.43
C LEU A 229 3.89 -10.71 -6.91
N LEU A 230 5.13 -10.42 -7.34
CA LEU A 230 5.85 -9.22 -6.97
C LEU A 230 5.17 -7.96 -7.54
N GLN A 231 4.88 -7.95 -8.85
CA GLN A 231 4.21 -6.81 -9.49
C GLN A 231 2.84 -6.56 -8.86
N TYR A 232 2.08 -7.62 -8.61
CA TYR A 232 0.78 -7.52 -7.97
C TYR A 232 0.88 -6.94 -6.55
N ALA A 233 1.89 -7.33 -5.77
CA ALA A 233 2.12 -6.77 -4.44
C ALA A 233 2.44 -5.26 -4.49
N PHE A 234 3.22 -4.81 -5.47
CA PHE A 234 3.54 -3.39 -5.66
C PHE A 234 2.28 -2.58 -6.02
N GLU A 235 1.48 -3.06 -6.96
CA GLU A 235 0.21 -2.41 -7.33
C GLU A 235 -0.78 -2.33 -6.17
N GLN A 236 -0.79 -3.36 -5.32
CA GLN A 236 -1.63 -3.39 -4.13
C GLN A 236 -1.05 -2.58 -2.97
N ARG A 237 0.13 -1.99 -3.12
CA ARG A 237 0.83 -1.23 -2.07
C ARG A 237 1.05 -2.07 -0.82
N ALA A 238 1.34 -3.35 -1.02
CA ALA A 238 1.66 -4.25 0.09
C ALA A 238 2.98 -3.83 0.75
N SER A 239 3.05 -3.89 2.06
CA SER A 239 4.30 -3.73 2.80
C SER A 239 5.07 -5.03 2.94
N ASP A 240 4.37 -6.17 3.00
CA ASP A 240 4.97 -7.48 3.15
C ASP A 240 4.20 -8.55 2.34
N ILE A 241 4.93 -9.50 1.77
CA ILE A 241 4.41 -10.70 1.13
C ILE A 241 4.77 -11.90 1.99
N HIS A 242 3.79 -12.74 2.33
CA HIS A 242 3.98 -13.94 3.12
C HIS A 242 3.67 -15.17 2.27
N LEU A 243 4.65 -16.04 2.08
CA LEU A 243 4.51 -17.38 1.52
C LEU A 243 4.44 -18.37 2.67
N GLU A 244 3.30 -19.03 2.87
CA GLU A 244 3.07 -19.86 4.04
C GLU A 244 2.77 -21.31 3.66
N PRO A 245 3.75 -22.21 3.70
CA PRO A 245 3.52 -23.62 3.38
C PRO A 245 2.55 -24.26 4.37
N ARG A 246 1.63 -25.08 3.83
CA ARG A 246 0.68 -25.90 4.57
C ARG A 246 0.67 -27.30 3.97
N ARG A 247 -0.07 -28.21 4.59
CA ARG A 247 -0.10 -29.62 4.19
C ARG A 247 -0.57 -29.81 2.74
N ASP A 248 -1.69 -29.21 2.38
CA ASP A 248 -2.36 -29.45 1.09
C ASP A 248 -2.38 -28.20 0.21
N VAL A 249 -2.78 -27.08 0.77
CA VAL A 249 -2.89 -25.78 0.09
C VAL A 249 -2.23 -24.70 0.91
N SER A 250 -1.34 -23.98 0.30
CA SER A 250 -0.45 -23.00 0.92
C SER A 250 -0.89 -21.57 0.58
N PRO A 251 -1.37 -20.77 1.56
CA PRO A 251 -1.80 -19.40 1.30
C PRO A 251 -0.63 -18.46 1.04
N VAL A 252 -0.86 -17.52 0.13
CA VAL A 252 -0.09 -16.30 -0.04
C VAL A 252 -0.88 -15.16 0.57
N ARG A 253 -0.26 -14.42 1.47
CA ARG A 253 -0.89 -13.28 2.13
C ARG A 253 -0.06 -12.02 1.95
N PHE A 254 -0.74 -10.89 1.73
CA PHE A 254 -0.13 -9.57 1.72
C PHE A 254 -0.51 -8.81 2.99
N ARG A 255 0.44 -8.03 3.49
CA ARG A 255 0.13 -7.00 4.49
C ARG A 255 -0.10 -5.67 3.77
N ILE A 256 -1.31 -5.14 3.88
CA ILE A 256 -1.71 -3.88 3.25
C ILE A 256 -2.30 -2.98 4.34
N ASP A 257 -1.79 -1.77 4.46
CA ASP A 257 -2.18 -0.80 5.50
C ASP A 257 -2.16 -1.41 6.92
N GLY A 258 -1.21 -2.31 7.19
CA GLY A 258 -1.02 -2.99 8.47
C GLY A 258 -1.84 -4.28 8.65
N VAL A 259 -2.81 -4.57 7.78
CA VAL A 259 -3.72 -5.73 7.88
C VAL A 259 -3.29 -6.83 6.91
N MET A 260 -3.41 -8.10 7.35
CA MET A 260 -3.12 -9.26 6.52
C MET A 260 -4.31 -9.64 5.65
N HIS A 261 -4.07 -9.79 4.35
CA HIS A 261 -5.06 -10.20 3.35
C HIS A 261 -4.60 -11.49 2.67
N LYS A 262 -5.48 -12.50 2.60
CA LYS A 262 -5.23 -13.68 1.76
C LYS A 262 -5.43 -13.28 0.31
N VAL A 263 -4.39 -13.48 -0.52
CA VAL A 263 -4.36 -13.05 -1.92
C VAL A 263 -4.55 -14.23 -2.85
N PHE A 264 -3.86 -15.32 -2.58
CA PHE A 264 -3.87 -16.51 -3.41
C PHE A 264 -3.63 -17.77 -2.58
N GLU A 265 -3.86 -18.93 -3.19
CA GLU A 265 -3.54 -20.23 -2.60
C GLU A 265 -2.84 -21.09 -3.65
N PHE A 266 -1.65 -21.58 -3.31
CA PHE A 266 -0.92 -22.52 -4.15
C PHE A 266 -1.01 -23.93 -3.62
N PRO A 267 -1.09 -24.95 -4.49
CA PRO A 267 -0.77 -26.33 -4.10
C PRO A 267 0.64 -26.36 -3.50
N THR A 268 0.85 -27.19 -2.48
CA THR A 268 2.14 -27.26 -1.76
C THR A 268 3.35 -27.47 -2.67
N PRO A 269 3.30 -28.31 -3.74
CA PRO A 269 4.43 -28.43 -4.67
C PRO A 269 4.76 -27.13 -5.41
N VAL A 270 3.74 -26.35 -5.80
CA VAL A 270 3.93 -25.04 -6.45
C VAL A 270 4.55 -24.04 -5.46
N MET A 271 4.05 -24.03 -4.21
CA MET A 271 4.63 -23.19 -3.15
C MET A 271 6.12 -23.52 -2.93
N THR A 272 6.50 -24.80 -2.94
CA THR A 272 7.90 -25.21 -2.79
C THR A 272 8.76 -24.67 -3.94
N ALA A 273 8.28 -24.75 -5.19
CA ALA A 273 9.01 -24.21 -6.34
C ALA A 273 9.11 -22.68 -6.32
N VAL A 274 8.02 -21.99 -5.95
CA VAL A 274 8.01 -20.53 -5.76
C VAL A 274 8.99 -20.11 -4.66
N THR A 275 8.99 -20.83 -3.53
CA THR A 275 9.94 -20.63 -2.42
C THR A 275 11.40 -20.77 -2.90
N ALA A 276 11.71 -21.83 -3.65
CA ALA A 276 13.04 -22.04 -4.21
C ALA A 276 13.45 -20.91 -5.17
N ARG A 277 12.54 -20.46 -6.04
CA ARG A 277 12.81 -19.32 -6.94
C ARG A 277 13.09 -18.03 -6.17
N VAL A 278 12.29 -17.73 -5.14
CA VAL A 278 12.49 -16.56 -4.29
C VAL A 278 13.83 -16.63 -3.55
N LYS A 279 14.24 -17.83 -3.06
CA LYS A 279 15.56 -18.02 -2.43
C LYS A 279 16.71 -17.74 -3.42
N ILE A 280 16.61 -18.19 -4.67
CA ILE A 280 17.61 -17.88 -5.71
C ILE A 280 17.70 -16.38 -5.96
N LEU A 281 16.57 -15.71 -6.17
CA LEU A 281 16.54 -14.26 -6.37
C LEU A 281 17.14 -13.51 -5.17
N GLY A 282 16.89 -14.02 -3.95
CA GLY A 282 17.42 -13.47 -2.70
C GLY A 282 18.87 -13.90 -2.38
N ARG A 283 19.52 -14.70 -3.24
CA ARG A 283 20.87 -15.25 -3.03
C ARG A 283 21.00 -16.06 -1.74
N MET A 284 19.95 -16.80 -1.39
CA MET A 284 19.91 -17.71 -0.25
C MET A 284 20.34 -19.12 -0.68
N ASP A 285 20.85 -19.92 0.27
CA ASP A 285 21.21 -21.32 0.04
C ASP A 285 19.96 -22.19 -0.12
N LEU A 286 19.79 -22.81 -1.29
CA LEU A 286 18.69 -23.71 -1.61
C LEU A 286 18.76 -25.05 -0.85
N ALA A 287 19.97 -25.54 -0.59
CA ALA A 287 20.18 -26.85 0.05
C ALA A 287 19.85 -26.78 1.56
N GLU A 288 20.11 -25.65 2.19
CA GLU A 288 19.82 -25.46 3.60
C GLU A 288 18.33 -25.06 3.80
N LYS A 289 17.56 -25.96 4.42
CA LYS A 289 16.12 -25.78 4.70
C LYS A 289 15.78 -25.83 6.18
N ARG A 290 16.78 -26.06 7.04
CA ARG A 290 16.60 -26.26 8.49
C ARG A 290 16.93 -25.02 9.31
N ARG A 291 17.60 -24.05 8.70
CA ARG A 291 18.02 -22.81 9.37
C ARG A 291 17.33 -21.60 8.74
N PRO A 292 16.95 -20.60 9.53
CA PRO A 292 16.53 -19.31 8.99
C PRO A 292 17.64 -18.70 8.13
N GLN A 293 17.23 -18.01 7.08
CA GLN A 293 18.12 -17.29 6.17
C GLN A 293 17.53 -15.94 5.83
N ASP A 294 18.39 -14.97 5.62
CA ASP A 294 18.02 -13.64 5.15
C ASP A 294 18.58 -13.40 3.76
N GLY A 295 17.89 -12.63 2.93
CA GLY A 295 18.27 -12.30 1.59
C GLY A 295 17.73 -10.96 1.12
N ARG A 296 18.16 -10.53 -0.07
CA ARG A 296 17.69 -9.27 -0.68
C ARG A 296 17.45 -9.46 -2.17
N ILE A 297 16.35 -8.88 -2.67
CA ILE A 297 16.04 -8.80 -4.10
C ILE A 297 15.96 -7.32 -4.48
N LYS A 298 16.67 -6.92 -5.54
CA LYS A 298 16.49 -5.63 -6.19
C LYS A 298 15.72 -5.86 -7.49
N THR A 299 14.65 -5.13 -7.71
CA THR A 299 13.80 -5.27 -8.88
C THR A 299 13.20 -3.91 -9.27
N ARG A 300 12.36 -3.89 -10.30
CA ARG A 300 11.65 -2.69 -10.74
C ARG A 300 10.15 -2.95 -10.78
N SER A 301 9.38 -1.95 -10.37
CA SER A 301 7.94 -1.96 -10.55
C SER A 301 7.56 -1.81 -12.04
N SER A 302 6.29 -2.08 -12.38
CA SER A 302 5.74 -1.84 -13.72
C SER A 302 5.87 -0.38 -14.19
N GLU A 303 6.00 0.55 -13.25
CA GLU A 303 6.22 1.99 -13.49
C GLU A 303 7.71 2.34 -13.65
N GLY A 304 8.60 1.36 -13.61
CA GLY A 304 10.05 1.53 -13.75
C GLY A 304 10.79 1.95 -12.49
N ARG A 305 10.10 2.08 -11.34
CA ARG A 305 10.69 2.45 -10.03
C ARG A 305 11.55 1.30 -9.49
N GLU A 306 12.69 1.62 -8.91
CA GLU A 306 13.50 0.63 -8.21
C GLU A 306 12.88 0.27 -6.86
N VAL A 307 12.72 -1.03 -6.61
CA VAL A 307 12.15 -1.57 -5.38
C VAL A 307 13.12 -2.60 -4.82
N GLU A 308 13.43 -2.49 -3.53
CA GLU A 308 14.18 -3.50 -2.80
C GLU A 308 13.25 -4.34 -1.94
N LEU A 309 13.45 -5.66 -1.93
CA LEU A 309 12.76 -6.56 -1.02
C LEU A 309 13.79 -7.21 -0.09
N ARG A 310 13.49 -7.20 1.20
CA ARG A 310 14.21 -7.98 2.20
C ARG A 310 13.45 -9.26 2.50
N LEU A 311 14.15 -10.36 2.43
CA LEU A 311 13.61 -11.69 2.58
C LEU A 311 14.08 -12.28 3.90
N SER A 312 13.16 -12.95 4.59
CA SER A 312 13.52 -13.81 5.71
C SER A 312 12.81 -15.14 5.55
N SER A 313 13.55 -16.24 5.61
CA SER A 313 13.02 -17.60 5.59
C SER A 313 13.02 -18.20 6.98
N MET A 314 12.02 -19.05 7.24
CA MET A 314 11.87 -19.76 8.50
C MET A 314 11.40 -21.20 8.22
N PRO A 315 12.11 -22.23 8.72
CA PRO A 315 11.65 -23.61 8.62
C PRO A 315 10.36 -23.80 9.41
N THR A 316 9.38 -24.49 8.80
CA THR A 316 8.12 -24.87 9.44
C THR A 316 7.84 -26.35 9.21
N ALA A 317 6.81 -26.90 9.87
CA ALA A 317 6.44 -28.32 9.75
C ALA A 317 6.09 -28.75 8.30
N PHE A 318 5.72 -27.81 7.43
CA PHE A 318 5.28 -28.11 6.05
C PHE A 318 6.19 -27.52 4.97
N GLY A 319 7.38 -27.03 5.34
CA GLY A 319 8.35 -26.39 4.45
C GLY A 319 8.82 -25.04 4.96
N GLU A 320 9.52 -24.29 4.13
CA GLU A 320 10.05 -22.98 4.51
C GLU A 320 9.00 -21.89 4.27
N LYS A 321 8.64 -21.17 5.34
CA LYS A 321 7.89 -19.92 5.24
C LYS A 321 8.85 -18.81 4.80
N ILE A 322 8.43 -17.96 3.87
CA ILE A 322 9.17 -16.75 3.50
C ILE A 322 8.30 -15.52 3.76
N VAL A 323 8.94 -14.49 4.29
CA VAL A 323 8.41 -13.14 4.35
C VAL A 323 9.30 -12.24 3.51
N MET A 324 8.70 -11.50 2.59
CA MET A 324 9.37 -10.50 1.76
C MET A 324 8.82 -9.13 2.13
N ARG A 325 9.64 -8.30 2.77
CA ARG A 325 9.30 -6.92 3.08
C ARG A 325 9.67 -6.02 1.92
N ILE A 326 8.73 -5.20 1.47
CA ILE A 326 8.87 -4.32 0.32
C ILE A 326 9.32 -2.94 0.80
N PHE A 327 10.42 -2.45 0.23
CA PHE A 327 10.95 -1.11 0.42
C PHE A 327 10.83 -0.33 -0.89
N ASP A 328 9.90 0.61 -0.91
CA ASP A 328 9.70 1.53 -2.01
C ASP A 328 10.16 2.93 -1.55
N PRO A 329 11.25 3.47 -2.10
CA PRO A 329 11.81 4.76 -1.67
C PRO A 329 10.82 5.91 -1.77
N ASP A 330 9.95 5.90 -2.78
CA ASP A 330 9.00 7.00 -3.03
C ASP A 330 7.85 7.04 -2.00
N ILE A 331 7.62 5.92 -1.30
CA ILE A 331 6.59 5.84 -0.27
C ILE A 331 7.11 6.33 1.08
N VAL A 332 8.41 6.28 1.30
CA VAL A 332 9.02 6.53 2.63
C VAL A 332 9.14 8.02 2.92
N VAL A 333 9.48 8.84 1.93
CA VAL A 333 9.68 10.29 2.15
C VAL A 333 8.40 11.06 1.82
N LYS A 334 7.89 11.79 2.81
CA LYS A 334 6.65 12.58 2.70
C LYS A 334 6.85 13.94 3.36
N GLU A 335 6.10 14.93 2.90
CA GLU A 335 5.99 16.19 3.65
C GLU A 335 5.31 15.97 5.00
N PHE A 336 5.61 16.78 6.00
CA PHE A 336 5.11 16.62 7.37
C PHE A 336 3.58 16.58 7.44
N ARG A 337 2.89 17.38 6.63
CA ARG A 337 1.41 17.33 6.54
C ARG A 337 0.88 16.00 5.99
N GLN A 338 1.60 15.40 5.06
CA GLN A 338 1.24 14.09 4.51
C GLN A 338 1.50 12.95 5.51
N LEU A 339 2.40 13.18 6.47
CA LEU A 339 2.60 12.28 7.61
C LEU A 339 1.46 12.36 8.62
N GLY A 340 0.63 13.41 8.56
CA GLY A 340 -0.51 13.63 9.46
C GLY A 340 -0.30 14.74 10.50
N PHE A 341 0.81 15.48 10.45
CA PHE A 341 1.02 16.61 11.35
C PHE A 341 -0.04 17.70 11.13
N SER A 342 -0.60 18.19 12.21
CA SER A 342 -1.33 19.47 12.20
C SER A 342 -0.35 20.63 12.04
N MET A 343 -0.87 21.82 11.77
CA MET A 343 -0.02 23.02 11.64
C MET A 343 0.79 23.27 12.91
N ASP A 344 0.17 23.17 14.09
CA ASP A 344 0.84 23.37 15.37
C ASP A 344 1.92 22.30 15.63
N GLU A 345 1.61 21.03 15.30
CA GLU A 345 2.56 19.92 15.44
C GLU A 345 3.76 20.08 14.48
N GLU A 346 3.52 20.52 13.25
CA GLU A 346 4.59 20.81 12.29
C GLU A 346 5.50 21.93 12.78
N LEU A 347 4.92 23.03 13.26
CA LEU A 347 5.70 24.17 13.82
C LEU A 347 6.53 23.72 15.03
N LEU A 348 5.93 22.95 15.94
CA LEU A 348 6.64 22.43 17.10
C LEU A 348 7.76 21.45 16.70
N TRP A 349 7.50 20.57 15.72
CA TRP A 349 8.50 19.64 15.20
C TRP A 349 9.69 20.38 14.59
N ARG A 350 9.43 21.35 13.71
CA ARG A 350 10.47 22.20 13.12
C ARG A 350 11.30 22.92 14.20
N ALA A 351 10.65 23.49 15.19
CA ALA A 351 11.33 24.17 16.30
C ALA A 351 12.24 23.23 17.13
N MET A 352 12.02 21.93 17.09
CA MET A 352 12.89 20.93 17.73
C MET A 352 14.04 20.49 16.83
N VAL A 353 13.79 20.26 15.52
CA VAL A 353 14.76 19.66 14.59
C VAL A 353 15.61 20.66 13.81
N GLU A 354 15.24 21.93 13.76
CA GLU A 354 16.01 23.00 13.11
C GLU A 354 17.00 23.67 14.07
N ARG A 355 17.27 23.04 15.22
CA ARG A 355 18.30 23.50 16.16
C ARG A 355 19.68 23.07 15.70
N PRO A 356 20.73 23.87 15.97
CA PRO A 356 22.08 23.50 15.57
C PRO A 356 22.61 22.26 16.28
N HIS A 357 22.15 21.99 17.50
CA HIS A 357 22.53 20.83 18.30
C HIS A 357 21.40 20.40 19.25
N GLY A 358 21.50 19.21 19.75
CA GLY A 358 20.51 18.64 20.69
C GLY A 358 20.14 17.22 20.28
N ILE A 359 19.34 16.56 21.10
CA ILE A 359 18.79 15.23 20.80
C ILE A 359 17.27 15.36 20.65
N VAL A 360 16.73 14.82 19.56
CA VAL A 360 15.29 14.64 19.36
C VAL A 360 15.01 13.15 19.22
N LEU A 361 14.07 12.65 20.03
CA LEU A 361 13.70 11.24 20.04
C LEU A 361 12.31 11.02 19.46
N VAL A 362 12.19 10.03 18.59
CA VAL A 362 10.89 9.53 18.11
C VAL A 362 10.66 8.17 18.73
N THR A 363 9.56 8.01 19.47
CA THR A 363 9.27 6.76 20.17
C THR A 363 7.95 6.12 19.70
N GLY A 364 7.85 4.83 19.90
CA GLY A 364 6.68 4.02 19.55
C GLY A 364 7.03 2.58 19.24
N PRO A 365 6.04 1.67 19.12
CA PRO A 365 6.27 0.29 18.75
C PRO A 365 6.79 0.14 17.32
N THR A 366 7.20 -1.07 16.97
CA THR A 366 7.54 -1.43 15.60
C THR A 366 6.34 -1.18 14.68
N GLY A 367 6.59 -0.57 13.51
CA GLY A 367 5.53 -0.25 12.54
C GLY A 367 4.74 1.03 12.85
N SER A 368 5.14 1.84 13.86
CA SER A 368 4.50 3.14 14.14
C SER A 368 4.92 4.26 13.18
N GLY A 369 5.83 4.00 12.24
CA GLY A 369 6.27 4.97 11.23
C GLY A 369 7.44 5.86 11.65
N LYS A 370 8.17 5.52 12.71
CA LYS A 370 9.34 6.30 13.21
C LYS A 370 10.36 6.57 12.12
N THR A 371 10.78 5.53 11.40
CA THR A 371 11.75 5.63 10.31
C THR A 371 11.28 6.59 9.22
N THR A 372 10.02 6.50 8.81
CA THR A 372 9.42 7.41 7.82
C THR A 372 9.50 8.87 8.29
N THR A 373 9.16 9.15 9.56
CA THR A 373 9.24 10.50 10.13
C THR A 373 10.68 11.00 10.16
N LEU A 374 11.64 10.16 10.58
CA LEU A 374 13.05 10.55 10.62
C LEU A 374 13.62 10.77 9.22
N TYR A 375 13.37 9.88 8.26
CA TYR A 375 13.85 10.07 6.87
C TYR A 375 13.24 11.31 6.21
N SER A 376 11.94 11.57 6.41
CA SER A 376 11.29 12.80 5.94
C SER A 376 11.92 14.06 6.58
N THR A 377 12.31 13.96 7.85
CA THR A 377 12.99 15.03 8.56
C THR A 377 14.41 15.25 8.02
N LEU A 378 15.19 14.18 7.88
CA LEU A 378 16.53 14.26 7.31
C LEU A 378 16.50 14.84 5.89
N LYS A 379 15.56 14.39 5.06
CA LYS A 379 15.38 14.92 3.70
C LYS A 379 15.03 16.40 3.68
N HIS A 380 14.23 16.86 4.66
CA HIS A 380 13.89 18.27 4.82
C HIS A 380 15.10 19.10 5.24
N LEU A 381 15.97 18.58 6.10
CA LEU A 381 17.14 19.26 6.64
C LEU A 381 18.37 19.17 5.72
N ALA A 382 18.44 18.14 4.87
CA ALA A 382 19.57 17.93 3.96
C ALA A 382 19.60 19.02 2.88
N THR A 383 20.58 19.89 3.00
CA THR A 383 20.95 20.87 1.97
C THR A 383 22.38 20.60 1.51
N PRO A 384 22.86 21.17 0.41
CA PRO A 384 24.25 20.99 -0.03
C PRO A 384 25.30 21.39 1.01
N ASP A 385 24.92 22.24 1.97
CA ASP A 385 25.81 22.76 3.02
C ASP A 385 25.72 21.95 4.33
N ILE A 386 24.88 20.92 4.40
CA ILE A 386 24.63 20.12 5.61
C ILE A 386 25.06 18.67 5.40
N ASN A 387 26.01 18.22 6.20
CA ASN A 387 26.47 16.83 6.19
C ASN A 387 25.60 15.95 7.10
N VAL A 388 24.74 15.13 6.48
CA VAL A 388 23.87 14.18 7.17
C VAL A 388 24.53 12.80 7.20
N CYS A 389 24.76 12.28 8.40
CA CYS A 389 25.32 10.95 8.63
C CYS A 389 24.34 10.06 9.39
N THR A 390 24.24 8.77 9.04
CA THR A 390 23.36 7.82 9.72
C THR A 390 24.09 6.55 10.13
N ILE A 391 23.66 5.92 11.23
CA ILE A 391 24.00 4.54 11.61
C ILE A 391 22.71 3.75 11.85
N GLU A 392 22.53 2.63 11.14
CA GLU A 392 21.26 1.91 11.06
C GLU A 392 21.46 0.38 11.14
N ASP A 393 20.43 -0.33 11.61
CA ASP A 393 20.43 -1.80 11.71
C ASP A 393 19.11 -2.41 11.23
N PRO A 394 19.04 -2.74 9.93
CA PRO A 394 19.90 -2.31 8.82
C PRO A 394 19.45 -0.97 8.22
N ILE A 395 20.18 -0.42 7.22
CA ILE A 395 19.74 0.75 6.44
C ILE A 395 18.38 0.42 5.80
N GLU A 396 17.35 1.20 6.13
CA GLU A 396 16.00 0.95 5.61
C GLU A 396 15.83 1.42 4.16
N MET A 397 16.42 2.54 3.81
CA MET A 397 16.38 3.12 2.48
C MET A 397 17.72 3.79 2.16
N VAL A 398 18.29 3.49 1.01
CA VAL A 398 19.50 4.19 0.55
C VAL A 398 19.10 5.55 -0.02
N SER A 399 19.71 6.62 0.49
CA SER A 399 19.53 8.00 0.02
C SER A 399 20.86 8.58 -0.45
N ALA A 400 20.85 9.17 -1.62
CA ALA A 400 22.07 9.79 -2.20
C ALA A 400 22.54 11.04 -1.43
N GLU A 401 21.65 11.62 -0.64
CA GLU A 401 21.94 12.83 0.16
C GLU A 401 22.52 12.52 1.54
N PHE A 402 22.59 11.23 1.96
CA PHE A 402 23.04 10.84 3.29
C PHE A 402 24.28 9.95 3.23
N ASN A 403 25.16 10.11 4.22
CA ASN A 403 26.29 9.21 4.45
C ASN A 403 25.83 8.12 5.43
N GLN A 404 25.45 6.95 4.91
CA GLN A 404 24.76 5.91 5.64
C GLN A 404 25.68 4.75 6.00
N MET A 405 25.83 4.47 7.28
CA MET A 405 26.57 3.34 7.83
C MET A 405 25.60 2.27 8.32
N GLN A 406 25.88 1.01 8.03
CA GLN A 406 25.11 -0.12 8.56
C GLN A 406 25.87 -0.82 9.66
N VAL A 407 25.18 -1.16 10.75
CA VAL A 407 25.67 -2.03 11.82
C VAL A 407 26.12 -3.38 11.24
N GLN A 408 27.29 -3.86 11.63
CA GLN A 408 27.90 -5.11 11.18
C GLN A 408 28.55 -5.85 12.36
N PRO A 409 27.78 -6.68 13.10
CA PRO A 409 28.29 -7.40 14.28
C PRO A 409 29.50 -8.31 14.00
N ALA A 410 29.63 -8.80 12.76
CA ALA A 410 30.74 -9.67 12.35
C ALA A 410 32.12 -9.00 12.41
N ILE A 411 32.15 -7.66 12.46
CA ILE A 411 33.37 -6.84 12.57
C ILE A 411 33.32 -5.88 13.74
N ASP A 412 32.51 -6.18 14.76
CA ASP A 412 32.31 -5.37 15.99
C ASP A 412 31.87 -3.92 15.70
N LEU A 413 31.16 -3.69 14.59
CA LEU A 413 30.57 -2.40 14.25
C LEU A 413 29.12 -2.36 14.75
N ASP A 414 28.94 -1.94 16.00
CA ASP A 414 27.66 -1.67 16.62
C ASP A 414 27.24 -0.20 16.53
N PHE A 415 26.11 0.18 17.13
CA PHE A 415 25.65 1.56 17.14
C PHE A 415 26.63 2.52 17.81
N ALA A 416 27.20 2.16 18.95
CA ALA A 416 28.11 3.02 19.69
C ALA A 416 29.43 3.25 18.93
N ALA A 417 30.02 2.19 18.39
CA ALA A 417 31.20 2.28 17.54
C ALA A 417 30.93 3.11 16.27
N GLY A 418 29.74 2.95 15.69
CA GLY A 418 29.29 3.71 14.55
C GLY A 418 29.21 5.21 14.85
N VAL A 419 28.49 5.63 15.90
CA VAL A 419 28.38 7.04 16.29
C VAL A 419 29.77 7.64 16.56
N ARG A 420 30.64 6.90 17.30
CA ARG A 420 32.02 7.35 17.55
C ARG A 420 32.80 7.57 16.25
N THR A 421 32.53 6.78 15.22
CA THR A 421 33.15 6.97 13.90
C THR A 421 32.57 8.16 13.19
N LEU A 422 31.24 8.31 13.17
CA LEU A 422 30.56 9.41 12.51
C LEU A 422 30.98 10.79 13.04
N MET A 423 31.19 10.93 14.37
CA MET A 423 31.68 12.18 14.97
C MET A 423 33.03 12.68 14.43
N ARG A 424 33.77 11.82 13.69
CA ARG A 424 35.04 12.19 13.02
C ARG A 424 34.88 12.43 11.52
N GLN A 425 33.66 12.41 11.01
CA GLN A 425 33.32 12.61 9.60
C GLN A 425 32.74 14.01 9.31
N ASP A 426 32.97 14.96 10.22
CA ASP A 426 32.49 16.35 10.13
C ASP A 426 30.96 16.41 9.87
N PRO A 427 30.13 15.71 10.68
CA PRO A 427 28.69 15.71 10.51
C PRO A 427 28.05 16.94 11.14
N ASP A 428 26.99 17.47 10.52
CA ASP A 428 26.09 18.44 11.17
C ASP A 428 24.94 17.70 11.86
N ILE A 429 24.43 16.64 11.22
CA ILE A 429 23.31 15.83 11.70
C ILE A 429 23.71 14.37 11.77
N ILE A 430 23.47 13.75 12.91
CA ILE A 430 23.67 12.31 13.12
C ILE A 430 22.32 11.65 13.41
N MET A 431 21.91 10.69 12.58
CA MET A 431 20.79 9.81 12.90
C MET A 431 21.30 8.48 13.43
N VAL A 432 20.88 8.13 14.63
CA VAL A 432 21.11 6.81 15.25
C VAL A 432 19.81 6.02 15.14
N GLY A 433 19.81 4.92 14.43
CA GLY A 433 18.59 4.14 14.15
C GLY A 433 17.76 3.91 15.39
N GLU A 434 18.37 3.45 16.47
CA GLU A 434 17.73 3.33 17.78
C GLU A 434 18.75 3.30 18.92
N ILE A 435 18.30 3.68 20.14
CA ILE A 435 19.07 3.57 21.37
C ILE A 435 18.55 2.37 22.17
N ARG A 436 19.35 1.29 22.25
CA ARG A 436 19.00 0.06 22.98
C ARG A 436 19.70 -0.07 24.34
N ASP A 437 20.87 0.52 24.45
CA ASP A 437 21.81 0.34 25.56
C ASP A 437 22.44 1.66 26.02
N LEU A 438 23.15 1.61 27.14
CA LEU A 438 23.82 2.75 27.74
C LEU A 438 24.94 3.31 26.86
N GLU A 439 25.72 2.45 26.21
CA GLU A 439 26.87 2.90 25.41
C GLU A 439 26.40 3.74 24.21
N THR A 440 25.37 3.28 23.50
CA THR A 440 24.73 4.04 22.42
C THR A 440 24.15 5.35 22.93
N ALA A 441 23.47 5.34 24.11
CA ALA A 441 22.94 6.56 24.71
C ALA A 441 24.05 7.57 25.03
N GLN A 442 25.15 7.11 25.61
CA GLN A 442 26.31 7.96 25.93
C GLN A 442 26.94 8.56 24.67
N MET A 443 27.07 7.78 23.59
CA MET A 443 27.62 8.29 22.33
C MET A 443 26.70 9.33 21.67
N ALA A 444 25.38 9.12 21.68
CA ALA A 444 24.39 10.10 21.22
C ALA A 444 24.46 11.41 22.03
N ILE A 445 24.56 11.31 23.33
CA ILE A 445 24.74 12.45 24.25
C ILE A 445 26.05 13.18 23.95
N GLN A 446 27.15 12.46 23.80
CA GLN A 446 28.45 13.02 23.48
C GLN A 446 28.43 13.78 22.16
N ALA A 447 27.82 13.21 21.11
CA ALA A 447 27.65 13.87 19.82
C ALA A 447 26.87 15.19 19.96
N SER A 448 25.79 15.18 20.75
CA SER A 448 25.02 16.41 21.01
C SER A 448 25.81 17.47 21.78
N LEU A 449 26.61 17.07 22.78
CA LEU A 449 27.47 17.98 23.56
C LEU A 449 28.58 18.60 22.71
N THR A 450 29.03 17.90 21.67
CA THR A 450 30.05 18.38 20.72
C THR A 450 29.47 19.22 19.58
N GLY A 451 28.18 19.56 19.60
CA GLY A 451 27.57 20.53 18.70
C GLY A 451 26.72 19.95 17.57
N HIS A 452 26.44 18.64 17.58
CA HIS A 452 25.67 17.99 16.52
C HIS A 452 24.16 17.86 16.85
N LEU A 453 23.31 17.95 15.85
CA LEU A 453 21.91 17.54 15.99
C LEU A 453 21.84 16.02 15.89
N VAL A 454 21.30 15.37 16.92
CA VAL A 454 21.13 13.92 16.96
C VAL A 454 19.66 13.56 16.88
N LEU A 455 19.29 12.74 15.92
CA LEU A 455 17.96 12.16 15.77
C LEU A 455 18.04 10.67 16.09
N SER A 456 17.14 10.15 16.94
CA SER A 456 17.13 8.72 17.24
C SER A 456 15.74 8.21 17.59
N THR A 457 15.64 6.89 17.78
CA THR A 457 14.39 6.25 18.20
C THR A 457 14.52 5.49 19.52
N LEU A 458 13.39 5.35 20.19
CA LEU A 458 13.19 4.49 21.34
C LEU A 458 11.91 3.64 21.15
N HIS A 459 11.75 2.64 22.02
CA HIS A 459 10.55 1.80 22.09
C HIS A 459 9.81 2.04 23.41
N THR A 460 9.09 3.18 23.51
CA THR A 460 8.19 3.48 24.63
C THR A 460 6.79 3.81 24.12
N ASN A 461 5.79 3.78 24.99
CA ASN A 461 4.39 3.95 24.61
C ASN A 461 3.96 5.42 24.50
N ASP A 462 4.60 6.31 25.21
CA ASP A 462 4.34 7.74 25.29
C ASP A 462 5.66 8.54 25.40
N ALA A 463 5.60 9.84 25.31
CA ALA A 463 6.76 10.70 25.31
C ALA A 463 7.42 10.83 26.71
N PRO A 464 6.67 10.97 27.82
CA PRO A 464 7.27 10.96 29.16
C PRO A 464 8.05 9.68 29.50
N SER A 465 7.55 8.52 29.11
CA SER A 465 8.21 7.22 29.33
C SER A 465 9.57 7.09 28.64
N ALA A 466 9.83 7.88 27.60
CA ALA A 466 11.14 7.88 26.97
C ALA A 466 12.23 8.44 27.90
N LEU A 467 11.90 9.40 28.77
CA LEU A 467 12.83 9.90 29.78
C LEU A 467 13.16 8.84 30.85
N SER A 468 12.12 8.16 31.37
CA SER A 468 12.34 7.03 32.29
C SER A 468 13.23 5.98 31.63
N ARG A 469 12.97 5.64 30.34
CA ARG A 469 13.78 4.64 29.65
C ARG A 469 15.25 5.02 29.53
N LEU A 470 15.57 6.30 29.28
CA LEU A 470 16.97 6.75 29.26
C LEU A 470 17.62 6.65 30.64
N LEU A 471 16.90 7.00 31.69
CA LEU A 471 17.37 6.86 33.09
C LEU A 471 17.57 5.39 33.46
N ASP A 472 16.64 4.50 33.07
CA ASP A 472 16.71 3.05 33.31
C ASP A 472 17.89 2.39 32.56
N LEU A 473 18.27 2.92 31.39
CA LEU A 473 19.49 2.53 30.69
C LEU A 473 20.76 2.95 31.43
N GLY A 474 20.64 3.85 32.43
CA GLY A 474 21.77 4.35 33.24
C GLY A 474 22.33 5.68 32.70
N ALA A 475 21.67 6.35 31.75
CA ALA A 475 22.13 7.66 31.28
C ALA A 475 22.03 8.71 32.41
N PRO A 476 23.10 9.48 32.71
CA PRO A 476 23.08 10.45 33.75
C PRO A 476 22.03 11.56 33.51
N HIS A 477 21.18 11.81 34.50
CA HIS A 477 20.06 12.76 34.38
C HIS A 477 20.52 14.16 33.94
N TYR A 478 21.62 14.68 34.46
CA TYR A 478 22.15 16.00 34.11
C TYR A 478 22.61 16.08 32.63
N LEU A 479 23.04 14.97 32.03
CA LEU A 479 23.38 14.91 30.62
C LEU A 479 22.12 14.88 29.75
N ILE A 480 21.09 14.14 30.14
CA ILE A 480 19.77 14.17 29.48
C ILE A 480 19.21 15.59 29.54
N GLN A 481 19.26 16.26 30.69
CA GLN A 481 18.83 17.65 30.87
C GLN A 481 19.51 18.62 29.89
N SER A 482 20.81 18.43 29.65
CA SER A 482 21.60 19.35 28.84
C SER A 482 21.45 19.12 27.34
N THR A 483 21.14 17.90 26.92
CA THR A 483 21.17 17.51 25.50
C THR A 483 19.80 17.30 24.88
N LEU A 484 18.81 16.78 25.62
CA LEU A 484 17.50 16.46 25.07
C LEU A 484 16.69 17.72 24.80
N THR A 485 16.14 17.84 23.59
CA THR A 485 15.34 18.99 23.12
C THR A 485 13.87 18.67 22.95
N GLY A 486 13.55 17.43 22.60
CA GLY A 486 12.18 16.98 22.43
C GLY A 486 12.03 15.47 22.30
N VAL A 487 10.83 15.01 22.63
CA VAL A 487 10.42 13.60 22.44
C VAL A 487 9.07 13.57 21.75
N VAL A 488 8.93 12.71 20.76
CA VAL A 488 7.67 12.53 20.02
C VAL A 488 7.28 11.06 20.07
N ALA A 489 6.17 10.77 20.73
CA ALA A 489 5.54 9.46 20.63
C ALA A 489 4.61 9.41 19.40
N GLN A 490 4.66 8.31 18.67
CA GLN A 490 3.99 8.17 17.38
C GLN A 490 3.27 6.83 17.27
N ARG A 491 2.06 6.87 16.67
CA ARG A 491 1.31 5.70 16.21
C ARG A 491 0.78 5.96 14.81
N LEU A 492 0.43 4.90 14.08
CA LEU A 492 -0.27 4.99 12.80
C LEU A 492 -1.69 4.47 12.96
N VAL A 493 -2.64 5.21 12.41
CA VAL A 493 -4.04 4.79 12.28
C VAL A 493 -4.41 4.72 10.79
N ARG A 494 -5.31 3.80 10.41
CA ARG A 494 -5.81 3.73 9.03
C ARG A 494 -6.66 4.95 8.72
N THR A 495 -6.51 5.46 7.51
CA THR A 495 -7.26 6.61 7.01
C THR A 495 -8.55 6.14 6.35
N LEU A 496 -9.68 6.74 6.69
CA LEU A 496 -10.94 6.49 6.01
C LEU A 496 -10.82 6.76 4.52
N CYS A 497 -11.35 5.87 3.71
CA CYS A 497 -11.33 6.01 2.27
C CYS A 497 -12.09 7.27 1.83
N PRO A 498 -11.46 8.23 1.12
CA PRO A 498 -12.12 9.48 0.72
C PRO A 498 -13.26 9.25 -0.27
N HIS A 499 -13.27 8.12 -0.98
CA HIS A 499 -14.27 7.81 -2.00
C HIS A 499 -15.57 7.22 -1.43
N CYS A 500 -15.54 6.68 -0.21
CA CYS A 500 -16.70 5.95 0.30
C CYS A 500 -17.05 6.21 1.77
N LYS A 501 -16.29 7.04 2.49
CA LYS A 501 -16.67 7.39 3.86
C LYS A 501 -18.02 8.09 3.87
N VAL A 502 -18.85 7.79 4.87
CA VAL A 502 -20.17 8.39 5.05
C VAL A 502 -20.26 9.11 6.39
N GLU A 503 -21.06 10.16 6.45
CA GLU A 503 -21.35 10.83 7.73
C GLU A 503 -22.10 9.88 8.65
N ALA A 504 -21.77 9.92 9.94
CA ALA A 504 -22.38 9.11 10.98
C ALA A 504 -22.57 9.93 12.27
N ALA A 505 -23.53 9.53 13.07
CA ALA A 505 -23.71 10.07 14.40
C ALA A 505 -22.52 9.68 15.30
N VAL A 506 -22.20 10.53 16.25
CA VAL A 506 -21.16 10.26 17.23
C VAL A 506 -21.69 9.27 18.27
N ASP A 507 -20.98 8.18 18.47
CA ASP A 507 -21.18 7.33 19.63
C ASP A 507 -20.56 8.04 20.85
N ILE A 508 -21.42 8.63 21.68
CA ILE A 508 -21.00 9.42 22.86
C ILE A 508 -20.25 8.54 23.86
N GLY A 509 -20.68 7.29 24.07
CA GLY A 509 -20.01 6.37 24.97
C GLY A 509 -18.59 6.02 24.52
N ALA A 510 -18.42 5.73 23.22
CA ALA A 510 -17.10 5.48 22.63
C ALA A 510 -16.22 6.74 22.61
N TRP A 511 -16.79 7.92 22.39
CA TRP A 511 -16.07 9.18 22.46
C TRP A 511 -15.59 9.47 23.87
N ASP A 512 -16.47 9.35 24.87
CA ASP A 512 -16.11 9.54 26.26
C ASP A 512 -15.04 8.55 26.71
N ALA A 513 -15.14 7.29 26.35
CA ALA A 513 -14.10 6.29 26.60
C ALA A 513 -12.73 6.65 25.98
N LEU A 514 -12.74 7.38 24.86
CA LEU A 514 -11.52 7.85 24.22
C LEU A 514 -10.89 9.03 24.97
N VAL A 515 -11.69 10.04 25.37
CA VAL A 515 -11.20 11.37 25.76
C VAL A 515 -11.77 11.94 27.05
N HIS A 516 -12.54 11.19 27.85
CA HIS A 516 -13.23 11.70 29.05
C HIS A 516 -12.28 12.41 30.03
N ARG A 517 -11.05 11.90 30.19
CA ARG A 517 -10.04 12.48 31.08
C ARG A 517 -9.69 13.93 30.72
N TRP A 518 -9.81 14.28 29.43
CA TRP A 518 -9.51 15.63 28.91
C TRP A 518 -10.75 16.48 28.68
N ARG A 519 -11.96 15.96 28.97
CA ARG A 519 -13.25 16.65 28.87
C ARG A 519 -13.49 17.31 27.50
N LEU A 520 -13.04 16.65 26.43
CA LEU A 520 -13.24 17.14 25.06
C LEU A 520 -14.68 16.94 24.64
N GLN A 521 -15.30 18.01 24.12
CA GLN A 521 -16.67 17.95 23.59
C GLN A 521 -16.68 17.06 22.33
N PRO A 522 -17.70 16.20 22.18
CA PRO A 522 -17.86 15.41 20.98
C PRO A 522 -18.11 16.31 19.77
N PRO A 523 -17.56 15.98 18.58
CA PRO A 523 -17.87 16.73 17.36
C PRO A 523 -19.35 16.54 16.97
N SER A 524 -19.89 17.45 16.18
CA SER A 524 -21.28 17.36 15.69
C SER A 524 -21.54 16.13 14.82
N LYS A 525 -20.51 15.62 14.15
CA LYS A 525 -20.55 14.44 13.30
C LYS A 525 -19.18 13.77 13.24
N VAL A 526 -19.18 12.47 12.94
CA VAL A 526 -18.01 11.66 12.60
C VAL A 526 -18.24 11.00 11.25
N TYR A 527 -17.26 10.22 10.80
CA TYR A 527 -17.39 9.46 9.55
C TYR A 527 -17.17 7.97 9.81
N ALA A 528 -17.93 7.16 9.07
CA ALA A 528 -17.88 5.71 9.13
C ALA A 528 -17.35 5.11 7.82
N PRO A 529 -16.66 3.96 7.86
CA PRO A 529 -16.22 3.23 6.67
C PRO A 529 -17.41 2.53 6.03
N LYS A 530 -17.72 2.82 4.77
CA LYS A 530 -18.75 2.12 3.99
C LYS A 530 -18.16 0.94 3.20
N GLY A 531 -17.00 1.15 2.62
CA GLY A 531 -16.39 0.23 1.65
C GLY A 531 -16.74 0.60 0.20
N CYS A 532 -15.73 0.53 -0.66
CA CYS A 532 -15.83 0.65 -2.11
C CYS A 532 -14.68 -0.10 -2.77
N LEU A 533 -14.68 -0.12 -4.09
CA LEU A 533 -13.67 -0.84 -4.86
C LEU A 533 -12.27 -0.25 -4.67
N GLU A 534 -12.14 1.09 -4.52
CA GLU A 534 -10.85 1.74 -4.29
C GLU A 534 -10.18 1.29 -2.98
N CYS A 535 -10.96 1.07 -1.95
CA CYS A 535 -10.46 0.59 -0.66
C CYS A 535 -10.67 -0.93 -0.46
N ARG A 536 -10.95 -1.69 -1.50
CA ARG A 536 -11.22 -3.15 -1.44
C ARG A 536 -12.33 -3.50 -0.44
N ASN A 537 -13.36 -2.66 -0.37
CA ASN A 537 -14.49 -2.74 0.57
C ASN A 537 -14.09 -2.72 2.06
N THR A 538 -12.87 -2.33 2.39
CA THR A 538 -12.44 -2.17 3.79
C THR A 538 -12.95 -0.88 4.42
N GLY A 539 -13.27 0.12 3.60
CA GLY A 539 -13.59 1.48 4.04
C GLY A 539 -12.37 2.31 4.43
N PHE A 540 -11.16 1.74 4.36
CA PHE A 540 -9.91 2.41 4.70
C PHE A 540 -8.92 2.39 3.53
N LEU A 541 -8.13 3.47 3.39
CA LEU A 541 -7.15 3.63 2.32
C LEU A 541 -5.94 4.43 2.83
N GLY A 542 -4.84 3.73 3.08
CA GLY A 542 -3.61 4.32 3.62
C GLY A 542 -3.65 4.50 5.14
N ARG A 543 -2.59 5.13 5.67
CA ARG A 543 -2.39 5.38 7.09
C ARG A 543 -1.90 6.80 7.31
N THR A 544 -2.20 7.36 8.48
CA THR A 544 -1.71 8.66 8.95
C THR A 544 -1.14 8.54 10.36
N GLY A 545 -0.23 9.44 10.71
CA GLY A 545 0.33 9.52 12.05
C GLY A 545 -0.60 10.22 13.04
N ILE A 546 -0.53 9.80 14.28
CA ILE A 546 -0.99 10.52 15.46
C ILE A 546 0.22 10.72 16.38
N TYR A 547 0.32 11.88 16.98
CA TYR A 547 1.53 12.33 17.64
C TYR A 547 1.27 12.87 19.04
N GLU A 548 2.18 12.58 19.95
CA GLU A 548 2.30 13.21 21.26
C GLU A 548 3.69 13.82 21.33
N MET A 549 3.76 15.16 21.32
CA MET A 549 5.01 15.90 21.23
C MET A 549 5.31 16.61 22.54
N MET A 550 6.37 16.19 23.21
CA MET A 550 6.86 16.78 24.44
C MET A 550 8.12 17.60 24.17
N LYS A 551 8.00 18.92 24.23
CA LYS A 551 9.15 19.81 24.22
C LYS A 551 9.84 19.79 25.59
N ILE A 552 11.16 19.73 25.62
CA ILE A 552 11.93 19.81 26.87
C ILE A 552 12.11 21.28 27.25
N SER A 553 11.10 21.82 27.91
CA SER A 553 11.10 23.17 28.48
C SER A 553 12.02 23.27 29.69
N SER A 554 12.16 24.45 30.28
CA SER A 554 12.89 24.63 31.54
C SER A 554 12.26 23.88 32.70
N HIS A 555 10.90 23.83 32.76
CA HIS A 555 10.18 23.11 33.81
C HIS A 555 10.30 21.59 33.66
N VAL A 556 10.03 21.05 32.46
CA VAL A 556 10.21 19.63 32.15
C VAL A 556 11.66 19.21 32.43
N ARG A 557 12.63 20.02 32.02
CA ARG A 557 14.06 19.77 32.26
C ARG A 557 14.41 19.65 33.72
N ALA A 558 13.88 20.53 34.57
CA ALA A 558 14.14 20.52 36.02
C ALA A 558 13.60 19.25 36.70
N MET A 559 12.60 18.60 36.12
CA MET A 559 12.00 17.36 36.62
C MET A 559 12.81 16.11 36.29
N ILE A 560 13.73 16.16 35.34
CA ILE A 560 14.57 15.03 34.92
C ILE A 560 15.59 14.77 36.05
N GLN A 561 15.21 13.94 37.02
CA GLN A 561 16.00 13.57 38.20
C GLN A 561 16.06 12.04 38.31
N PRO A 562 16.98 11.46 39.07
CA PRO A 562 17.08 10.00 39.23
C PRO A 562 15.79 9.33 39.73
N ASN A 563 14.97 10.05 40.49
CA ASN A 563 13.67 9.63 40.99
C ASN A 563 12.51 10.27 40.22
N LEU A 564 12.57 10.26 38.92
CA LEU A 564 11.59 10.86 38.04
C LEU A 564 10.16 10.34 38.31
N GLU A 565 9.24 11.24 38.64
CA GLU A 565 7.82 10.96 38.82
C GLU A 565 7.08 11.18 37.49
N LEU A 566 6.83 10.09 36.75
CA LEU A 566 6.22 10.13 35.39
C LEU A 566 4.87 10.86 35.35
N ASN A 567 4.02 10.67 36.37
CA ASN A 567 2.71 11.33 36.42
C ASN A 567 2.84 12.86 36.49
N LYS A 568 3.69 13.35 37.37
CA LYS A 568 3.95 14.79 37.53
C LYS A 568 4.60 15.38 36.26
N LEU A 569 5.54 14.64 35.67
CA LEU A 569 6.15 15.03 34.42
C LEU A 569 5.08 15.17 33.31
N GLY A 570 4.20 14.16 33.17
CA GLY A 570 3.10 14.18 32.23
C GLY A 570 2.15 15.37 32.44
N GLU A 571 1.77 15.64 33.71
CA GLU A 571 0.92 16.78 34.06
C GLU A 571 1.59 18.12 33.70
N THR A 572 2.88 18.26 33.98
CA THR A 572 3.65 19.46 33.62
C THR A 572 3.71 19.63 32.09
N ALA A 573 4.01 18.58 31.36
CA ALA A 573 4.06 18.62 29.90
C ALA A 573 2.68 18.97 29.29
N LEU A 574 1.60 18.43 29.86
CA LEU A 574 0.22 18.77 29.45
C LEU A 574 -0.10 20.25 29.71
N ALA A 575 0.26 20.77 30.90
CA ALA A 575 0.07 22.18 31.22
C ALA A 575 0.83 23.11 30.28
N GLU A 576 1.95 22.66 29.71
CA GLU A 576 2.75 23.38 28.72
C GLU A 576 2.33 23.13 27.26
N GLY A 577 1.21 22.43 27.05
CA GLY A 577 0.60 22.27 25.74
C GLY A 577 0.90 20.94 25.02
N MET A 578 1.56 19.97 25.66
CA MET A 578 1.64 18.63 25.12
C MET A 578 0.23 18.07 24.93
N ARG A 579 -0.05 17.53 23.75
CA ARG A 579 -1.31 16.82 23.47
C ARG A 579 -1.06 15.32 23.51
N PRO A 580 -1.73 14.56 24.41
CA PRO A 580 -1.62 13.11 24.43
C PRO A 580 -2.05 12.47 23.11
N LEU A 581 -1.51 11.28 22.81
CA LEU A 581 -1.88 10.53 21.59
C LEU A 581 -3.40 10.40 21.41
N ARG A 582 -4.18 10.24 22.48
CA ARG A 582 -5.64 10.14 22.42
C ARG A 582 -6.31 11.45 21.99
N VAL A 583 -5.79 12.58 22.45
CA VAL A 583 -6.27 13.91 22.06
C VAL A 583 -5.94 14.21 20.61
N SER A 584 -4.71 13.89 20.18
CA SER A 584 -4.30 13.98 18.78
C SER A 584 -5.17 13.07 17.88
N ALA A 585 -5.42 11.83 18.30
CA ALA A 585 -6.29 10.90 17.60
C ALA A 585 -7.75 11.38 17.52
N ALA A 586 -8.29 11.93 18.62
CA ALA A 586 -9.65 12.49 18.64
C ALA A 586 -9.81 13.66 17.64
N ALA A 587 -8.76 14.48 17.49
CA ALA A 587 -8.74 15.52 16.47
C ALA A 587 -8.79 14.95 15.04
N GLN A 588 -8.13 13.83 14.78
CA GLN A 588 -8.19 13.14 13.48
C GLN A 588 -9.58 12.51 13.24
N VAL A 589 -10.22 11.97 14.28
CA VAL A 589 -11.61 11.47 14.20
C VAL A 589 -12.58 12.63 13.89
N ALA A 590 -12.46 13.75 14.58
CA ALA A 590 -13.32 14.92 14.35
C ALA A 590 -13.19 15.50 12.94
N ARG A 591 -11.99 15.41 12.34
CA ARG A 591 -11.73 15.79 10.93
C ARG A 591 -12.25 14.74 9.91
N GLY A 592 -12.77 13.60 10.35
CA GLY A 592 -13.20 12.51 9.48
C GLY A 592 -12.06 11.82 8.72
N ILE A 593 -10.88 11.75 9.33
CA ILE A 593 -9.70 11.09 8.77
C ILE A 593 -9.65 9.62 9.19
N THR A 594 -10.06 9.32 10.42
CA THR A 594 -10.10 7.95 10.96
C THR A 594 -11.37 7.74 11.80
N THR A 595 -11.51 6.59 12.46
CA THR A 595 -12.64 6.25 13.31
C THR A 595 -12.24 6.05 14.76
N ILE A 596 -13.19 6.20 15.71
CA ILE A 596 -12.98 5.90 17.13
C ILE A 596 -12.53 4.44 17.31
N ALA A 597 -13.17 3.50 16.61
CA ALA A 597 -12.84 2.08 16.68
C ALA A 597 -11.40 1.77 16.25
N GLU A 598 -10.92 2.42 15.18
CA GLU A 598 -9.53 2.26 14.73
C GLU A 598 -8.54 2.79 15.77
N VAL A 599 -8.82 3.97 16.35
CA VAL A 599 -7.99 4.57 17.39
C VAL A 599 -7.94 3.68 18.64
N ALA A 600 -9.09 3.15 19.08
CA ALA A 600 -9.17 2.25 20.23
C ALA A 600 -8.40 0.94 20.03
N GLY A 601 -8.30 0.47 18.77
CA GLY A 601 -7.52 -0.72 18.43
C GLY A 601 -6.00 -0.50 18.41
N VAL A 602 -5.54 0.75 18.30
CA VAL A 602 -4.12 1.11 18.16
C VAL A 602 -3.52 1.64 19.49
N LEU A 603 -4.32 2.35 20.25
CA LEU A 603 -3.87 2.92 21.53
C LEU A 603 -4.10 1.93 22.68
N PRO A 604 -3.16 1.84 23.65
CA PRO A 604 -3.36 0.99 24.82
C PRO A 604 -4.64 1.41 25.58
N PRO A 605 -5.28 0.48 26.31
CA PRO A 605 -6.38 0.83 27.20
C PRO A 605 -5.96 1.94 28.18
N THR A 606 -6.88 2.81 28.56
CA THR A 606 -6.65 3.68 29.72
C THR A 606 -6.75 2.82 30.95
N ASP A 607 -5.67 2.69 31.70
CA ASP A 607 -5.79 2.26 33.08
C ASP A 607 -6.70 3.29 33.78
N GLY A 608 -7.83 2.80 34.31
CA GLY A 608 -8.92 3.59 34.86
C GLY A 608 -8.50 4.48 36.04
#